data_20df9554d2c6821b1f0bda50ce6e7c99
#
_entry.id   20df9554d2c6821b1f0bda50ce6e7c99
#
_cell.length_a   1.000
_cell.length_b   1.000
_cell.length_c   1.000
_cell.angle_alpha   90.00
_cell.angle_beta   90.00
_cell.angle_gamma   90.00
#
_symmetry.space_group_name_H-M   'P 1'
#
loop_
_entity.id
_entity.type
_entity.pdbx_description
1 polymer ?
#
loop_
_entity_poly.entity_id
_entity_poly.type
_entity_poly.pdbx_seq_one_letter_code
_entity_poly.pdbx_strand_id
1 'polypeptide(L)'
;MPGVSVNPSRVLFTAGLTGRNPDGSLVSGGMGPQTHRAFERLQAVLARAGAKFEDAIKQLTYVTDLDAYNADGRTERAKFFGSSRSASTGLVVRRLADPAMLIEVELVVDVQGSPQGKPLLEKYNAEDHGGDFYQGVIANGGRLMYLAGQVANNPDGSVAGVGDLRRQAEKVYENIGHMLRAAGAAPGSAVKETTWVLSIDTWRQQGTPVRRAFYNGDYPASTLVEIQGLARPEFLVEIELIAAVA
;
A
#
# COMPACT_ATOMS: atom_id res chain seq x y z
N MET A 1 12.95 19.41 4.64
CA MET A 1 11.92 20.12 3.84
C MET A 1 10.55 19.54 4.16
N PRO A 2 9.52 20.37 4.34
CA PRO A 2 8.19 19.87 4.67
C PRO A 2 7.43 19.25 3.48
N GLY A 3 7.91 19.39 2.24
CA GLY A 3 7.22 18.86 1.06
C GLY A 3 8.15 18.66 -0.13
N VAL A 4 7.67 17.87 -1.09
CA VAL A 4 8.28 17.62 -2.40
C VAL A 4 7.24 18.00 -3.46
N SER A 5 7.62 18.84 -4.42
CA SER A 5 6.78 19.20 -5.56
C SER A 5 7.36 18.55 -6.81
N VAL A 6 6.52 17.82 -7.54
CA VAL A 6 6.92 17.08 -8.76
C VAL A 6 5.83 17.19 -9.83
N ASN A 7 6.21 16.97 -11.07
CA ASN A 7 5.27 16.85 -12.20
C ASN A 7 5.64 15.59 -13.01
N PRO A 8 5.43 14.39 -12.43
CA PRO A 8 5.85 13.15 -13.05
C PRO A 8 4.90 12.78 -14.21
N SER A 9 5.47 12.28 -15.30
CA SER A 9 4.69 11.66 -16.39
C SER A 9 4.42 10.18 -16.17
N ARG A 10 5.19 9.55 -15.27
CA ARG A 10 5.08 8.14 -14.88
C ARG A 10 5.28 8.04 -13.37
N VAL A 11 4.37 7.38 -12.68
CA VAL A 11 4.41 7.25 -11.22
C VAL A 11 4.37 5.78 -10.84
N LEU A 12 5.37 5.33 -10.09
CA LEU A 12 5.38 4.01 -9.47
C LEU A 12 4.77 4.10 -8.07
N PHE A 13 3.83 3.24 -7.80
CA PHE A 13 3.31 2.93 -6.46
C PHE A 13 3.80 1.55 -6.04
N THR A 14 4.50 1.45 -4.90
CA THR A 14 4.88 0.15 -4.37
C THR A 14 3.82 -0.37 -3.41
N ALA A 15 3.76 -1.69 -3.28
CA ALA A 15 3.12 -2.31 -2.12
C ALA A 15 3.90 -1.96 -0.84
N GLY A 16 3.30 -2.22 0.32
CA GLY A 16 4.02 -2.29 1.57
C GLY A 16 5.00 -3.47 1.55
N LEU A 17 6.30 -3.19 1.70
CA LEU A 17 7.33 -4.21 1.73
C LEU A 17 7.93 -4.33 3.14
N THR A 18 8.13 -5.56 3.57
CA THR A 18 8.53 -5.96 4.93
C THR A 18 9.84 -6.72 4.90
N GLY A 19 10.40 -7.05 6.07
CA GLY A 19 11.61 -7.85 6.22
C GLY A 19 11.47 -9.35 5.87
N ARG A 20 10.62 -9.69 4.88
CA ARG A 20 10.36 -11.06 4.44
C ARG A 20 11.37 -11.50 3.38
N ASN A 21 11.86 -12.73 3.51
CA ASN A 21 12.70 -13.39 2.52
C ASN A 21 11.87 -13.97 1.37
N PRO A 22 12.49 -14.36 0.22
CA PRO A 22 11.80 -14.99 -0.91
C PRO A 22 11.09 -16.30 -0.55
N ASP A 23 11.63 -17.06 0.42
CA ASP A 23 11.02 -18.29 0.92
C ASP A 23 9.82 -18.07 1.85
N GLY A 24 9.46 -16.81 2.09
CA GLY A 24 8.34 -16.42 2.97
C GLY A 24 8.73 -16.29 4.45
N SER A 25 9.93 -16.67 4.87
CA SER A 25 10.40 -16.45 6.24
C SER A 25 10.65 -14.97 6.53
N LEU A 26 10.67 -14.58 7.81
CA LEU A 26 11.09 -13.25 8.23
C LEU A 26 12.57 -13.25 8.61
N VAL A 27 13.26 -12.18 8.26
CA VAL A 27 14.64 -11.98 8.73
C VAL A 27 14.63 -11.85 10.25
N SER A 28 15.50 -12.63 10.91
CA SER A 28 15.72 -12.57 12.36
C SER A 28 16.63 -11.40 12.73
N GLY A 29 16.70 -11.07 14.03
CA GLY A 29 17.60 -10.05 14.55
C GLY A 29 16.95 -8.70 14.85
N GLY A 30 15.63 -8.60 14.78
CA GLY A 30 14.89 -7.42 15.20
C GLY A 30 14.69 -6.34 14.13
N MET A 31 14.47 -5.10 14.56
CA MET A 31 14.06 -3.99 13.71
C MET A 31 15.09 -3.63 12.64
N GLY A 32 16.38 -3.57 12.98
CA GLY A 32 17.44 -3.22 12.04
C GLY A 32 17.49 -4.16 10.84
N PRO A 33 17.73 -5.48 11.03
CA PRO A 33 17.74 -6.46 9.95
C PRO A 33 16.44 -6.51 9.13
N GLN A 34 15.27 -6.41 9.77
CA GLN A 34 14.00 -6.36 9.04
C GLN A 34 13.88 -5.09 8.21
N THR A 35 14.34 -3.95 8.72
CA THR A 35 14.39 -2.70 7.95
C THR A 35 15.32 -2.85 6.75
N HIS A 36 16.53 -3.36 6.95
CA HIS A 36 17.48 -3.58 5.87
C HIS A 36 16.85 -4.41 4.75
N ARG A 37 16.26 -5.55 5.09
CA ARG A 37 15.62 -6.45 4.12
C ARG A 37 14.43 -5.79 3.41
N ALA A 38 13.60 -5.03 4.10
CA ALA A 38 12.50 -4.28 3.49
C ALA A 38 13.01 -3.30 2.41
N PHE A 39 14.11 -2.60 2.69
CA PHE A 39 14.73 -1.68 1.75
C PHE A 39 15.46 -2.37 0.59
N GLU A 40 16.09 -3.54 0.80
CA GLU A 40 16.60 -4.38 -0.31
C GLU A 40 15.48 -4.77 -1.28
N ARG A 41 14.32 -5.17 -0.76
CA ARG A 41 13.16 -5.50 -1.58
C ARG A 41 12.63 -4.29 -2.35
N LEU A 42 12.55 -3.12 -1.70
CA LEU A 42 12.22 -1.87 -2.38
C LEU A 42 13.24 -1.56 -3.49
N GLN A 43 14.53 -1.74 -3.23
CA GLN A 43 15.58 -1.54 -4.23
C GLN A 43 15.37 -2.43 -5.46
N ALA A 44 15.00 -3.69 -5.27
CA ALA A 44 14.70 -4.61 -6.39
C ALA A 44 13.47 -4.15 -7.20
N VAL A 45 12.42 -3.67 -6.52
CA VAL A 45 11.23 -3.10 -7.17
C VAL A 45 11.59 -1.84 -7.97
N LEU A 46 12.37 -0.93 -7.38
CA LEU A 46 12.84 0.29 -8.04
C LEU A 46 13.69 -0.02 -9.27
N ALA A 47 14.66 -0.93 -9.13
CA ALA A 47 15.54 -1.33 -10.23
C ALA A 47 14.77 -1.87 -11.43
N ARG A 48 13.70 -2.67 -11.19
CA ARG A 48 12.84 -3.17 -12.25
C ARG A 48 12.05 -2.06 -12.97
N ALA A 49 11.74 -0.97 -12.27
CA ALA A 49 11.11 0.22 -12.85
C ALA A 49 12.11 1.15 -13.56
N GLY A 50 13.40 0.90 -13.44
CA GLY A 50 14.45 1.82 -13.89
C GLY A 50 14.57 3.06 -13.01
N ALA A 51 14.19 2.95 -11.72
CA ALA A 51 14.22 4.02 -10.74
C ALA A 51 15.14 3.67 -9.55
N LYS A 52 15.39 4.64 -8.70
CA LYS A 52 16.23 4.53 -7.52
C LYS A 52 15.65 5.34 -6.36
N PHE A 53 16.25 5.26 -5.17
CA PHE A 53 15.71 5.93 -3.96
C PHE A 53 15.71 7.46 -4.07
N GLU A 54 16.60 8.05 -4.87
CA GLU A 54 16.61 9.49 -5.12
C GLU A 54 15.36 9.98 -5.86
N ASP A 55 14.70 9.08 -6.60
CA ASP A 55 13.48 9.38 -7.36
C ASP A 55 12.21 9.27 -6.48
N ALA A 56 12.35 8.89 -5.20
CA ALA A 56 11.22 8.74 -4.29
C ALA A 56 10.59 10.09 -3.94
N ILE A 57 9.32 10.25 -4.26
CA ILE A 57 8.48 11.42 -3.95
C ILE A 57 8.00 11.34 -2.50
N LYS A 58 7.43 10.19 -2.14
CA LYS A 58 6.84 9.94 -0.81
C LYS A 58 7.27 8.59 -0.27
N GLN A 59 7.46 8.55 1.04
CA GLN A 59 7.65 7.32 1.81
C GLN A 59 6.61 7.28 2.92
N LEU A 60 5.98 6.12 3.11
CA LEU A 60 5.17 5.82 4.27
C LEU A 60 5.77 4.61 4.97
N THR A 61 5.99 4.73 6.27
CA THR A 61 6.64 3.70 7.09
C THR A 61 5.74 3.36 8.26
N TYR A 62 5.35 2.10 8.37
CA TYR A 62 4.62 1.55 9.49
C TYR A 62 5.57 0.74 10.35
N VAL A 63 5.60 0.99 11.65
CA VAL A 63 6.42 0.27 12.62
C VAL A 63 5.58 -0.16 13.81
N THR A 64 5.94 -1.26 14.43
CA THR A 64 5.27 -1.74 15.66
C THR A 64 5.93 -1.19 16.91
N ASP A 65 7.19 -0.70 16.80
CA ASP A 65 7.97 -0.14 17.89
C ASP A 65 8.81 1.04 17.37
N LEU A 66 8.49 2.25 17.83
CA LEU A 66 9.16 3.48 17.40
C LEU A 66 10.57 3.60 17.98
N ASP A 67 10.78 3.13 19.22
CA ASP A 67 12.08 3.25 19.88
C ASP A 67 13.10 2.31 19.23
N ALA A 68 12.70 1.07 18.93
CA ALA A 68 13.52 0.14 18.16
C ALA A 68 13.83 0.68 16.75
N TYR A 69 12.84 1.31 16.09
CA TYR A 69 13.06 1.93 14.78
C TYR A 69 14.03 3.12 14.86
N ASN A 70 13.92 3.95 15.89
CA ASN A 70 14.82 5.08 16.10
C ASN A 70 16.26 4.62 16.41
N ALA A 71 16.40 3.53 17.18
CA ALA A 71 17.71 2.97 17.54
C ALA A 71 18.42 2.34 16.32
N ASP A 72 17.73 1.47 15.58
CA ASP A 72 18.36 0.62 14.57
C ASP A 72 17.83 0.89 13.15
N GLY A 73 16.51 0.96 12.97
CA GLY A 73 15.88 1.03 11.66
C GLY A 73 16.25 2.28 10.86
N ARG A 74 16.36 3.45 11.50
CA ARG A 74 16.76 4.70 10.83
C ARG A 74 18.16 4.62 10.23
N THR A 75 19.08 3.95 10.90
CA THR A 75 20.45 3.75 10.42
C THR A 75 20.44 2.87 9.17
N GLU A 76 19.65 1.78 9.17
CA GLU A 76 19.51 0.93 7.99
C GLU A 76 18.88 1.67 6.81
N ARG A 77 17.78 2.40 7.05
CA ARG A 77 17.14 3.25 6.03
C ARG A 77 18.15 4.23 5.39
N ALA A 78 18.99 4.85 6.19
CA ALA A 78 19.95 5.86 5.71
C ALA A 78 20.96 5.29 4.72
N LYS A 79 21.29 3.99 4.79
CA LYS A 79 22.22 3.34 3.85
C LYS A 79 21.66 3.34 2.41
N PHE A 80 20.35 3.29 2.25
CA PHE A 80 19.68 3.26 0.93
C PHE A 80 19.40 4.65 0.36
N PHE A 81 18.98 5.60 1.21
CA PHE A 81 18.66 6.95 0.78
C PHE A 81 19.88 7.87 0.66
N GLY A 82 20.98 7.57 1.35
CA GLY A 82 22.14 8.47 1.41
C GLY A 82 21.74 9.89 1.86
N SER A 83 22.03 10.88 1.04
CA SER A 83 21.66 12.29 1.27
C SER A 83 20.26 12.63 0.75
N SER A 84 19.60 11.74 -0.01
CA SER A 84 18.29 11.99 -0.61
C SER A 84 17.19 12.10 0.44
N ARG A 85 16.14 12.85 0.11
CA ARG A 85 14.99 13.06 0.98
C ARG A 85 13.71 12.97 0.19
N SER A 86 12.79 12.12 0.65
CA SER A 86 11.38 12.07 0.22
C SER A 86 10.49 12.75 1.24
N ALA A 87 9.26 13.12 0.86
CA ALA A 87 8.22 13.45 1.83
C ALA A 87 7.90 12.18 2.63
N SER A 88 8.30 12.14 3.91
CA SER A 88 8.26 10.92 4.73
C SER A 88 7.28 11.05 5.89
N THR A 89 6.47 10.02 6.08
CA THR A 89 5.56 9.87 7.23
C THR A 89 5.84 8.53 7.90
N GLY A 90 6.01 8.53 9.21
CA GLY A 90 6.15 7.33 10.03
C GLY A 90 4.97 7.18 10.98
N LEU A 91 4.41 5.99 11.07
CA LEU A 91 3.26 5.67 11.91
C LEU A 91 3.57 4.44 12.77
N VAL A 92 3.18 4.50 14.04
CA VAL A 92 3.15 3.31 14.91
C VAL A 92 1.81 2.63 14.72
N VAL A 93 1.84 1.36 14.37
CA VAL A 93 0.65 0.53 14.17
C VAL A 93 0.57 -0.58 15.21
N ARG A 94 -0.63 -1.07 15.45
CA ARG A 94 -0.82 -2.13 16.44
C ARG A 94 -0.16 -3.43 16.00
N ARG A 95 -0.26 -3.76 14.72
CA ARG A 95 0.25 -4.99 14.12
C ARG A 95 0.35 -4.85 12.60
N LEU A 96 1.30 -5.56 12.02
CA LEU A 96 1.42 -5.78 10.59
C LEU A 96 0.82 -7.15 10.21
N ALA A 97 0.90 -7.49 8.93
CA ALA A 97 0.27 -8.69 8.39
C ALA A 97 0.70 -9.98 9.13
N ASP A 98 1.91 -10.05 9.64
CA ASP A 98 2.39 -11.12 10.50
C ASP A 98 2.81 -10.51 11.85
N PRO A 99 2.50 -11.14 13.03
CA PRO A 99 2.89 -10.61 14.33
C PRO A 99 4.39 -10.40 14.52
N ALA A 100 5.20 -11.15 13.81
CA ALA A 100 6.66 -11.03 13.88
C ALA A 100 7.23 -9.96 12.93
N MET A 101 6.42 -9.33 12.09
CA MET A 101 6.81 -8.18 11.28
C MET A 101 6.89 -6.94 12.15
N LEU A 102 8.01 -6.23 12.07
CA LEU A 102 8.28 -5.03 12.86
C LEU A 102 8.17 -3.75 12.04
N ILE A 103 8.33 -3.85 10.71
CA ILE A 103 8.33 -2.73 9.79
C ILE A 103 7.69 -3.11 8.47
N GLU A 104 6.95 -2.14 7.89
CA GLU A 104 6.46 -2.15 6.52
C GLU A 104 6.68 -0.78 5.89
N VAL A 105 7.18 -0.74 4.66
CA VAL A 105 7.51 0.51 3.97
C VAL A 105 6.94 0.51 2.57
N GLU A 106 6.31 1.62 2.17
CA GLU A 106 5.85 1.86 0.82
C GLU A 106 6.40 3.17 0.26
N LEU A 107 6.55 3.24 -1.05
CA LEU A 107 7.05 4.39 -1.78
C LEU A 107 6.10 4.81 -2.90
N VAL A 108 6.05 6.12 -3.14
CA VAL A 108 5.62 6.71 -4.41
C VAL A 108 6.85 7.29 -5.07
N VAL A 109 7.06 7.01 -6.36
CA VAL A 109 8.33 7.26 -7.04
C VAL A 109 8.08 7.88 -8.42
N ASP A 110 8.86 8.91 -8.78
CA ASP A 110 8.89 9.47 -10.13
C ASP A 110 9.74 8.56 -11.03
N VAL A 111 9.11 7.92 -12.00
CA VAL A 111 9.79 7.03 -12.95
C VAL A 111 10.13 7.80 -14.20
N GLN A 112 11.41 7.89 -14.51
CA GLN A 112 11.90 8.63 -15.68
C GLN A 112 11.45 8.01 -16.99
N GLY A 113 11.37 8.82 -18.04
CA GLY A 113 11.04 8.41 -19.40
C GLY A 113 9.61 8.74 -19.83
N SER A 114 9.35 8.56 -21.13
CA SER A 114 8.06 8.89 -21.73
C SER A 114 7.02 7.81 -21.47
N PRO A 115 5.75 8.16 -21.21
CA PRO A 115 4.63 7.23 -21.16
C PRO A 115 4.18 6.78 -22.56
N GLN A 116 4.64 7.42 -23.63
CA GLN A 116 4.17 7.17 -25.00
C GLN A 116 4.44 5.71 -25.43
N GLY A 117 3.41 5.07 -25.95
CA GLY A 117 3.47 3.67 -26.40
C GLY A 117 3.43 2.64 -25.27
N LYS A 118 3.25 3.07 -24.03
CA LYS A 118 3.10 2.19 -22.86
C LYS A 118 1.63 1.96 -22.52
N PRO A 119 1.27 0.79 -21.94
CA PRO A 119 -0.06 0.61 -21.37
C PRO A 119 -0.27 1.61 -20.22
N LEU A 120 -1.52 1.98 -19.95
CA LEU A 120 -1.86 2.90 -18.85
C LEU A 120 -1.28 2.42 -17.50
N LEU A 121 -1.30 1.12 -17.24
CA LEU A 121 -0.69 0.51 -16.06
C LEU A 121 0.33 -0.57 -16.47
N GLU A 122 1.50 -0.53 -15.83
CA GLU A 122 2.46 -1.65 -15.81
C GLU A 122 2.49 -2.22 -14.39
N LYS A 123 2.10 -3.49 -14.22
CA LYS A 123 2.04 -4.20 -12.93
C LYS A 123 3.11 -5.30 -12.90
N TYR A 124 3.89 -5.39 -11.83
CA TYR A 124 4.99 -6.35 -11.75
C TYR A 124 5.38 -6.75 -10.33
N ASN A 125 6.06 -7.90 -10.25
CA ASN A 125 6.75 -8.35 -9.05
C ASN A 125 8.25 -8.44 -9.33
N ALA A 126 9.08 -7.98 -8.40
CA ALA A 126 10.54 -8.13 -8.46
C ALA A 126 10.96 -9.49 -7.87
N GLU A 127 10.17 -10.02 -6.94
CA GLU A 127 10.35 -11.33 -6.29
C GLU A 127 9.02 -12.08 -6.31
N ASP A 128 9.05 -13.41 -6.38
CA ASP A 128 7.85 -14.22 -6.14
C ASP A 128 7.48 -14.15 -4.64
N HIS A 129 6.22 -13.91 -4.33
CA HIS A 129 5.75 -13.75 -2.95
C HIS A 129 4.39 -14.39 -2.67
N GLY A 130 3.75 -15.00 -3.68
CA GLY A 130 2.48 -15.73 -3.55
C GLY A 130 1.29 -14.91 -3.05
N GLY A 131 1.40 -13.57 -3.04
CA GLY A 131 0.35 -12.69 -2.50
C GLY A 131 -0.66 -12.19 -3.55
N ASP A 132 -1.83 -11.77 -3.09
CA ASP A 132 -2.88 -11.18 -3.91
C ASP A 132 -2.64 -9.67 -4.13
N PHE A 133 -1.44 -9.30 -4.57
CA PHE A 133 -1.07 -7.91 -4.91
C PHE A 133 0.16 -7.88 -5.81
N TYR A 134 0.40 -6.77 -6.51
CA TYR A 134 1.66 -6.52 -7.19
C TYR A 134 2.61 -5.72 -6.30
N GLN A 135 3.92 -6.02 -6.35
CA GLN A 135 4.92 -5.28 -5.57
C GLN A 135 5.11 -3.85 -6.10
N GLY A 136 4.91 -3.64 -7.41
CA GLY A 136 4.96 -2.33 -8.04
C GLY A 136 3.90 -2.18 -9.13
N VAL A 137 3.28 -0.99 -9.19
CA VAL A 137 2.36 -0.59 -10.25
C VAL A 137 2.79 0.79 -10.75
N ILE A 138 3.13 0.91 -12.03
CA ILE A 138 3.46 2.17 -12.69
C ILE A 138 2.23 2.67 -13.43
N ALA A 139 1.79 3.89 -13.12
CA ALA A 139 0.84 4.64 -13.94
C ALA A 139 1.62 5.43 -15.00
N ASN A 140 1.37 5.15 -16.27
CA ASN A 140 2.02 5.76 -17.42
C ASN A 140 1.12 6.85 -18.02
N GLY A 141 1.19 8.05 -17.46
CA GLY A 141 0.30 9.16 -17.86
C GLY A 141 -1.13 8.98 -17.33
N GLY A 142 -2.11 9.66 -17.99
CA GLY A 142 -3.47 9.72 -17.51
C GLY A 142 -3.64 10.62 -16.29
N ARG A 143 -4.85 10.59 -15.72
CA ARG A 143 -5.18 11.28 -14.47
C ARG A 143 -5.19 10.29 -13.32
N LEU A 144 -4.69 10.69 -12.17
CA LEU A 144 -4.82 9.90 -10.94
C LEU A 144 -6.06 10.37 -10.18
N MET A 145 -6.92 9.43 -9.87
CA MET A 145 -8.06 9.59 -8.99
C MET A 145 -7.69 9.11 -7.59
N TYR A 146 -7.81 9.99 -6.61
CA TYR A 146 -7.61 9.68 -5.19
C TYR A 146 -8.98 9.55 -4.53
N LEU A 147 -9.32 8.36 -4.07
CA LEU A 147 -10.50 8.13 -3.26
C LEU A 147 -10.14 8.35 -1.80
N ALA A 148 -10.96 9.11 -1.09
CA ALA A 148 -10.87 9.15 0.37
C ALA A 148 -11.15 7.77 0.97
N GLY A 149 -10.72 7.54 2.22
CA GLY A 149 -11.03 6.32 2.93
C GLY A 149 -12.53 5.99 2.89
N GLN A 150 -12.86 4.80 2.43
CA GLN A 150 -14.21 4.30 2.30
C GLN A 150 -14.51 3.35 3.44
N VAL A 151 -15.62 3.61 4.11
CA VAL A 151 -16.18 2.80 5.19
C VAL A 151 -17.56 2.27 4.78
N ALA A 152 -18.14 1.39 5.57
CA ALA A 152 -19.40 0.72 5.25
C ALA A 152 -20.65 1.61 5.46
N ASN A 153 -20.62 2.84 4.94
CA ASN A 153 -21.76 3.75 4.99
C ASN A 153 -22.77 3.46 3.88
N ASN A 154 -24.04 3.44 4.26
CA ASN A 154 -25.16 3.54 3.35
C ASN A 154 -25.41 5.02 2.95
N PRO A 155 -26.17 5.29 1.86
CA PRO A 155 -26.50 6.65 1.47
C PRO A 155 -27.23 7.49 2.52
N ASP A 156 -27.96 6.85 3.43
CA ASP A 156 -28.65 7.50 4.55
C ASP A 156 -27.76 7.77 5.78
N GLY A 157 -26.45 7.43 5.68
CA GLY A 157 -25.47 7.60 6.76
C GLY A 157 -25.47 6.49 7.83
N SER A 158 -26.34 5.50 7.72
CA SER A 158 -26.30 4.31 8.58
C SER A 158 -25.11 3.40 8.20
N VAL A 159 -24.65 2.58 9.15
CA VAL A 159 -23.56 1.62 8.93
C VAL A 159 -24.13 0.28 8.49
N ALA A 160 -23.72 -0.21 7.35
CA ALA A 160 -24.05 -1.57 6.91
C ALA A 160 -23.23 -2.60 7.70
N GLY A 161 -23.86 -3.69 8.13
CA GLY A 161 -23.14 -4.82 8.71
C GLY A 161 -22.42 -4.51 10.02
N VAL A 162 -23.08 -3.81 10.95
CA VAL A 162 -22.51 -3.56 12.30
C VAL A 162 -22.12 -4.90 12.94
N GLY A 163 -20.85 -5.04 13.36
CA GLY A 163 -20.30 -6.27 13.92
C GLY A 163 -19.97 -7.38 12.90
N ASP A 164 -20.22 -7.16 11.60
CA ASP A 164 -19.99 -8.13 10.51
C ASP A 164 -18.99 -7.55 9.51
N LEU A 165 -17.72 -7.93 9.62
CA LEU A 165 -16.65 -7.41 8.76
C LEU A 165 -16.86 -7.79 7.29
N ARG A 166 -17.41 -8.97 7.00
CA ARG A 166 -17.68 -9.39 5.63
C ARG A 166 -18.68 -8.45 4.96
N ARG A 167 -19.81 -8.18 5.64
CA ARG A 167 -20.83 -7.26 5.14
C ARG A 167 -20.28 -5.83 4.99
N GLN A 168 -19.43 -5.40 5.91
CA GLN A 168 -18.76 -4.11 5.79
C GLN A 168 -17.82 -4.08 4.59
N ALA A 169 -16.99 -5.10 4.38
CA ALA A 169 -16.11 -5.18 3.21
C ALA A 169 -16.91 -5.18 1.89
N GLU A 170 -18.00 -5.94 1.81
CA GLU A 170 -18.91 -5.94 0.64
C GLU A 170 -19.41 -4.52 0.34
N LYS A 171 -19.85 -3.79 1.38
CA LYS A 171 -20.35 -2.43 1.23
C LYS A 171 -19.26 -1.43 0.84
N VAL A 172 -18.09 -1.55 1.41
CA VAL A 172 -16.93 -0.68 1.07
C VAL A 172 -16.56 -0.86 -0.40
N TYR A 173 -16.44 -2.10 -0.89
CA TYR A 173 -16.11 -2.35 -2.30
C TYR A 173 -17.26 -1.98 -3.25
N GLU A 174 -18.51 -2.07 -2.82
CA GLU A 174 -19.65 -1.52 -3.57
C GLU A 174 -19.51 -0.02 -3.75
N ASN A 175 -19.22 0.73 -2.66
CA ASN A 175 -19.02 2.17 -2.69
C ASN A 175 -17.83 2.57 -3.58
N ILE A 176 -16.68 1.89 -3.45
CA ILE A 176 -15.51 2.08 -4.31
C ILE A 176 -15.89 1.83 -5.79
N GLY A 177 -16.58 0.73 -6.07
CA GLY A 177 -17.04 0.39 -7.42
C GLY A 177 -17.95 1.45 -8.03
N HIS A 178 -18.83 2.07 -7.25
CA HIS A 178 -19.66 3.21 -7.72
C HIS A 178 -18.80 4.40 -8.11
N MET A 179 -17.82 4.76 -7.30
CA MET A 179 -16.93 5.90 -7.60
C MET A 179 -16.04 5.66 -8.82
N LEU A 180 -15.46 4.45 -8.94
CA LEU A 180 -14.69 4.08 -10.12
C LEU A 180 -15.52 4.19 -11.40
N ARG A 181 -16.74 3.62 -11.42
CA ARG A 181 -17.64 3.72 -12.57
C ARG A 181 -18.00 5.17 -12.91
N ALA A 182 -18.25 6.00 -11.91
CA ALA A 182 -18.55 7.42 -12.12
C ALA A 182 -17.38 8.18 -12.77
N ALA A 183 -16.15 7.72 -12.56
CA ALA A 183 -14.94 8.25 -13.17
C ALA A 183 -14.59 7.59 -14.53
N GLY A 184 -15.40 6.66 -15.03
CA GLY A 184 -15.10 5.88 -16.24
C GLY A 184 -14.01 4.83 -16.02
N ALA A 185 -13.80 4.40 -14.78
CA ALA A 185 -12.78 3.44 -14.37
C ALA A 185 -13.39 2.10 -13.92
N ALA A 186 -12.54 1.08 -13.75
CA ALA A 186 -12.90 -0.25 -13.29
C ALA A 186 -11.94 -0.69 -12.16
N PRO A 187 -12.22 -1.77 -11.43
CA PRO A 187 -11.30 -2.27 -10.40
C PRO A 187 -9.87 -2.46 -10.88
N GLY A 188 -9.65 -2.93 -12.12
CA GLY A 188 -8.33 -3.09 -12.74
C GLY A 188 -7.57 -1.77 -12.96
N SER A 189 -8.23 -0.62 -12.89
CA SER A 189 -7.59 0.71 -12.94
C SER A 189 -6.89 1.09 -11.62
N ALA A 190 -7.08 0.32 -10.55
CA ALA A 190 -6.46 0.58 -9.26
C ALA A 190 -4.94 0.43 -9.33
N VAL A 191 -4.20 1.44 -8.85
CA VAL A 191 -2.74 1.43 -8.77
C VAL A 191 -2.25 1.14 -7.35
N LYS A 192 -2.98 1.63 -6.34
CA LYS A 192 -2.66 1.44 -4.93
C LYS A 192 -3.93 1.30 -4.10
N GLU A 193 -3.92 0.33 -3.18
CA GLU A 193 -4.93 0.17 -2.14
C GLU A 193 -4.26 0.16 -0.77
N THR A 194 -4.81 0.90 0.18
CA THR A 194 -4.44 0.79 1.59
C THR A 194 -5.68 0.38 2.38
N THR A 195 -5.55 -0.70 3.15
CA THR A 195 -6.62 -1.27 3.95
C THR A 195 -6.27 -1.18 5.43
N TRP A 196 -7.08 -0.49 6.20
CA TRP A 196 -7.01 -0.41 7.66
C TRP A 196 -8.11 -1.25 8.27
N VAL A 197 -7.74 -2.13 9.21
CA VAL A 197 -8.67 -3.05 9.89
C VAL A 197 -8.43 -3.05 11.39
N LEU A 198 -9.46 -3.40 12.17
CA LEU A 198 -9.31 -3.62 13.60
C LEU A 198 -8.79 -5.02 13.95
N SER A 199 -8.85 -5.96 12.99
CA SER A 199 -8.32 -7.32 13.13
C SER A 199 -7.91 -7.88 11.77
N ILE A 200 -6.62 -8.11 11.58
CA ILE A 200 -6.07 -8.73 10.35
C ILE A 200 -6.56 -10.19 10.23
N ASP A 201 -6.67 -10.91 11.34
CA ASP A 201 -7.10 -12.31 11.30
C ASP A 201 -8.57 -12.43 10.85
N THR A 202 -9.44 -11.54 11.31
CA THR A 202 -10.83 -11.46 10.84
C THR A 202 -10.89 -11.02 9.38
N TRP A 203 -10.05 -10.04 8.97
CA TRP A 203 -9.96 -9.61 7.57
C TRP A 203 -9.55 -10.75 6.64
N ARG A 204 -8.56 -11.56 7.02
CA ARG A 204 -8.13 -12.71 6.21
C ARG A 204 -9.24 -13.70 5.97
N GLN A 205 -10.07 -13.94 6.97
CA GLN A 205 -11.18 -14.90 6.88
C GLN A 205 -12.39 -14.34 6.13
N GLN A 206 -12.72 -13.09 6.35
CA GLN A 206 -13.99 -12.49 5.91
C GLN A 206 -13.82 -11.45 4.80
N GLY A 207 -12.83 -10.57 4.89
CA GLY A 207 -12.61 -9.47 3.93
C GLY A 207 -11.82 -9.88 2.69
N THR A 208 -10.77 -10.71 2.85
CA THR A 208 -9.94 -11.15 1.72
C THR A 208 -10.75 -11.84 0.61
N PRO A 209 -11.71 -12.72 0.87
CA PRO A 209 -12.55 -13.29 -0.18
C PRO A 209 -13.35 -12.24 -0.95
N VAL A 210 -13.87 -11.20 -0.27
CA VAL A 210 -14.59 -10.09 -0.89
C VAL A 210 -13.66 -9.28 -1.78
N ARG A 211 -12.46 -8.96 -1.28
CA ARG A 211 -11.41 -8.27 -2.05
C ARG A 211 -11.03 -9.04 -3.31
N ARG A 212 -10.82 -10.34 -3.20
CA ARG A 212 -10.50 -11.21 -4.34
C ARG A 212 -11.60 -11.19 -5.40
N ALA A 213 -12.85 -11.27 -5.00
CA ALA A 213 -13.99 -11.19 -5.90
C ALA A 213 -14.07 -9.82 -6.61
N PHE A 214 -13.78 -8.73 -5.92
CA PHE A 214 -13.80 -7.37 -6.49
C PHE A 214 -12.73 -7.18 -7.57
N TYR A 215 -11.49 -7.58 -7.32
CA TYR A 215 -10.38 -7.41 -8.27
C TYR A 215 -10.28 -8.52 -9.32
N ASN A 216 -10.84 -9.68 -9.06
CA ASN A 216 -10.83 -10.84 -9.98
C ASN A 216 -9.43 -11.14 -10.57
N GLY A 217 -8.39 -11.07 -9.74
CA GLY A 217 -7.00 -11.35 -10.13
C GLY A 217 -6.19 -10.15 -10.62
N ASP A 218 -6.83 -9.01 -10.94
CA ASP A 218 -6.14 -7.79 -11.41
C ASP A 218 -5.89 -6.81 -10.26
N TYR A 219 -5.03 -7.21 -9.33
CA TYR A 219 -4.80 -6.51 -8.08
C TYR A 219 -3.97 -5.22 -8.24
N PRO A 220 -4.13 -4.21 -7.34
CA PRO A 220 -3.20 -3.09 -7.18
C PRO A 220 -1.97 -3.47 -6.34
N ALA A 221 -1.02 -2.53 -6.23
CA ALA A 221 -0.09 -2.52 -5.10
C ALA A 221 -0.88 -2.34 -3.80
N SER A 222 -0.58 -3.11 -2.75
CA SER A 222 -1.42 -3.17 -1.56
C SER A 222 -0.62 -3.08 -0.26
N THR A 223 -1.23 -2.43 0.73
CA THR A 223 -0.77 -2.36 2.12
C THR A 223 -1.94 -2.70 3.04
N LEU A 224 -1.72 -3.57 4.03
CA LEU A 224 -2.73 -3.97 5.02
C LEU A 224 -2.14 -3.83 6.43
N VAL A 225 -2.76 -3.00 7.25
CA VAL A 225 -2.33 -2.78 8.64
C VAL A 225 -3.49 -2.88 9.63
N GLU A 226 -3.18 -3.35 10.82
CA GLU A 226 -4.11 -3.36 11.95
C GLU A 226 -3.91 -2.10 12.79
N ILE A 227 -5.01 -1.39 13.02
CA ILE A 227 -5.07 -0.13 13.75
C ILE A 227 -5.93 -0.26 15.01
N GLN A 228 -5.89 0.75 15.89
CA GLN A 228 -6.64 0.72 17.16
C GLN A 228 -8.11 1.07 17.00
N GLY A 229 -8.48 1.88 16.01
CA GLY A 229 -9.85 2.36 15.82
C GLY A 229 -9.99 3.14 14.53
N LEU A 230 -11.23 3.30 14.11
CA LEU A 230 -11.67 4.12 12.98
C LEU A 230 -12.52 5.29 13.48
N ALA A 231 -13.00 6.14 12.57
CA ALA A 231 -13.74 7.35 12.89
C ALA A 231 -15.04 7.11 13.70
N ARG A 232 -15.62 5.92 13.59
CA ARG A 232 -16.75 5.46 14.39
C ARG A 232 -16.48 4.05 14.93
N PRO A 233 -16.93 3.73 16.16
CA PRO A 233 -16.67 2.42 16.77
C PRO A 233 -17.33 1.24 16.02
N GLU A 234 -18.36 1.50 15.21
CA GLU A 234 -19.04 0.49 14.41
C GLU A 234 -18.26 0.06 13.15
N PHE A 235 -17.27 0.88 12.71
CA PHE A 235 -16.44 0.54 11.55
C PHE A 235 -15.38 -0.49 11.92
N LEU A 236 -15.24 -1.52 11.11
CA LEU A 236 -14.27 -2.60 11.27
C LEU A 236 -13.20 -2.56 10.18
N VAL A 237 -13.45 -1.83 9.10
CA VAL A 237 -12.56 -1.69 7.93
C VAL A 237 -12.74 -0.32 7.29
N GLU A 238 -11.62 0.25 6.85
CA GLU A 238 -11.57 1.41 5.96
C GLU A 238 -10.58 1.13 4.84
N ILE A 239 -10.93 1.52 3.61
CA ILE A 239 -10.07 1.31 2.43
C ILE A 239 -9.96 2.61 1.65
N GLU A 240 -8.74 3.08 1.42
CA GLU A 240 -8.46 4.12 0.41
C GLU A 240 -7.92 3.50 -0.87
N LEU A 241 -8.17 4.17 -1.98
CA LEU A 241 -7.75 3.71 -3.29
C LEU A 241 -7.19 4.86 -4.13
N ILE A 242 -6.13 4.57 -4.89
CA ILE A 242 -5.66 5.41 -5.97
C ILE A 242 -5.88 4.63 -7.27
N ALA A 243 -6.50 5.25 -8.26
CA ALA A 243 -6.76 4.67 -9.57
C ALA A 243 -6.23 5.56 -10.70
N ALA A 244 -5.78 4.95 -11.81
CA ALA A 244 -5.47 5.69 -13.02
C ALA A 244 -6.70 5.75 -13.93
N VAL A 245 -7.03 6.94 -14.38
CA VAL A 245 -8.16 7.23 -15.26
C VAL A 245 -7.64 7.80 -16.57
N ALA A 246 -8.11 7.28 -17.68
CA ALA A 246 -7.71 7.72 -19.02
C ALA A 246 -8.10 9.18 -19.34
#